data_51a05e27d8b5fe01119d40410869a900
#
_entry.id   51a05e27d8b5fe01119d40410869a900
#
_cell.length_a   1.000
_cell.length_b   1.000
_cell.length_c   1.000
_cell.angle_alpha   90.00
_cell.angle_beta   90.00
_cell.angle_gamma   90.00
#
_symmetry.space_group_name_H-M   'P 1'
#
loop_
_entity.id
_entity.type
_entity.pdbx_description
1 polymer ?
#
loop_
_entity_poly.entity_id
_entity_poly.type
_entity_poly.pdbx_seq_one_letter_code
_entity_poly.pdbx_strand_id
1 'polypeptide(L)'
;MRGFELHRSGPAMKRVPRWWLLLVAVALVLSGLVAAYWAGSQAAALATSQQDVTAVIPVSATVERRAVAQQVTLAGMVVAGNTSPVTASLADGTDRLILTSTPKAVGDFVEPGELLAVVSGHPLLVMPASVPLYRDIIPGDSGPDVRALQAALAGLGLAVKTNGTFDQQTQQALKTWYGNAGFPAPVPPASAPTESTNMAGAKAAPAAMVRWRDFVQVPGDAGRIASLAGTGAVLAEDGVVAQISVSDDTIVARADVLQAESFAVGTSVTVRAGALAVTTTVTAVGGFTEGDSSRNIIPGMDITASIPPGTTGLAPQQSVTVTSGNAPAETLAVPLLAIRQEMGVAYVQVAGEAGPHRVDVTVTAQADGWAAIDNVEGLDVGVKVMLP
;
A
#
# COMPACT_ATOMS: atom_id res chain seq x y z
N MET A 1 -94.88 62.35 54.53
CA MET A 1 -95.69 61.16 54.87
C MET A 1 -94.78 60.09 55.47
N ARG A 2 -94.98 59.71 56.72
CA ARG A 2 -94.59 58.51 57.44
C ARG A 2 -93.18 57.99 57.22
N GLY A 3 -92.12 58.09 58.02
CA GLY A 3 -92.03 57.80 59.43
C GLY A 3 -91.90 56.32 59.74
N PHE A 4 -90.65 55.85 59.94
CA PHE A 4 -90.48 54.63 60.73
C PHE A 4 -89.08 54.67 61.43
N GLU A 5 -89.15 54.68 62.75
CA GLU A 5 -88.05 54.60 63.67
C GLU A 5 -87.52 53.18 63.76
N LEU A 6 -86.17 53.02 63.76
CA LEU A 6 -85.53 51.75 64.03
C LEU A 6 -84.82 51.80 65.38
N HIS A 7 -85.30 50.95 66.23
CA HIS A 7 -84.83 50.67 67.58
C HIS A 7 -83.46 50.05 67.62
N ARG A 8 -82.49 50.66 68.26
CA ARG A 8 -81.15 50.13 68.53
C ARG A 8 -81.13 49.31 69.82
N SER A 9 -80.91 48.01 69.76
CA SER A 9 -80.51 47.17 70.91
C SER A 9 -79.11 46.68 70.75
N GLY A 10 -78.19 47.20 71.57
CA GLY A 10 -76.80 46.75 71.59
C GLY A 10 -76.62 45.47 72.42
N PRO A 11 -75.77 44.56 71.99
CA PRO A 11 -75.47 43.39 72.82
C PRO A 11 -74.37 43.71 73.85
N ALA A 12 -74.56 43.25 75.06
CA ALA A 12 -73.64 43.37 76.18
C ALA A 12 -72.35 42.52 75.99
N MET A 13 -71.19 43.14 76.02
CA MET A 13 -69.91 42.47 76.13
C MET A 13 -69.74 41.69 77.37
N LYS A 14 -69.70 40.33 77.27
CA LYS A 14 -69.25 39.47 78.38
C LYS A 14 -67.73 39.53 78.50
N ARG A 15 -67.20 39.92 79.59
CA ARG A 15 -65.78 39.94 79.93
C ARG A 15 -65.25 38.52 80.00
N VAL A 16 -64.33 38.15 79.10
CA VAL A 16 -63.63 36.87 79.09
C VAL A 16 -62.61 36.86 80.23
N PRO A 17 -62.59 35.83 81.10
CA PRO A 17 -61.67 35.77 82.23
C PRO A 17 -60.22 35.61 81.75
N ARG A 18 -59.29 36.37 82.38
CA ARG A 18 -57.88 36.45 82.06
C ARG A 18 -57.12 35.10 81.97
N TRP A 19 -57.61 34.09 82.66
CA TRP A 19 -57.02 32.75 82.65
C TRP A 19 -57.17 32.06 81.28
N TRP A 20 -58.14 32.36 80.45
CA TRP A 20 -58.34 31.84 79.11
C TRP A 20 -57.27 32.35 78.11
N LEU A 21 -56.76 33.56 78.31
CA LEU A 21 -55.65 34.12 77.59
C LEU A 21 -54.35 33.34 77.83
N LEU A 22 -54.17 32.86 79.08
CA LEU A 22 -53.03 32.01 79.43
C LEU A 22 -53.12 30.63 78.76
N LEU A 23 -54.30 30.06 78.67
CA LEU A 23 -54.51 28.79 77.96
C LEU A 23 -54.25 28.90 76.42
N VAL A 24 -54.70 30.02 75.85
CA VAL A 24 -54.40 30.28 74.41
C VAL A 24 -52.92 30.50 74.19
N ALA A 25 -52.22 31.20 75.05
CA ALA A 25 -50.78 31.39 74.99
C ALA A 25 -50.01 30.06 75.13
N VAL A 26 -50.40 29.17 76.03
CA VAL A 26 -49.79 27.84 76.17
C VAL A 26 -50.09 26.96 74.99
N ALA A 27 -51.30 27.02 74.41
CA ALA A 27 -51.65 26.25 73.21
C ALA A 27 -50.85 26.76 72.00
N LEU A 28 -50.58 28.04 71.83
CA LEU A 28 -49.77 28.62 70.82
C LEU A 28 -48.29 28.21 70.95
N VAL A 29 -47.76 28.18 72.19
CA VAL A 29 -46.39 27.71 72.44
C VAL A 29 -46.27 26.22 72.14
N LEU A 30 -47.25 25.42 72.59
CA LEU A 30 -47.24 23.96 72.29
C LEU A 30 -47.39 23.68 70.78
N SER A 31 -48.27 24.41 70.07
CA SER A 31 -48.38 24.24 68.59
C SER A 31 -47.13 24.70 67.85
N GLY A 32 -46.42 25.74 68.30
CA GLY A 32 -45.14 26.18 67.81
C GLY A 32 -44.04 25.15 68.00
N LEU A 33 -44.01 24.50 69.20
CA LEU A 33 -43.05 23.40 69.46
C LEU A 33 -43.31 22.17 68.62
N VAL A 34 -44.58 21.78 68.41
CA VAL A 34 -44.95 20.68 67.52
C VAL A 34 -44.64 21.02 66.12
N ALA A 35 -44.87 22.22 65.61
CA ALA A 35 -44.53 22.67 64.31
C ALA A 35 -43.00 22.69 64.08
N ALA A 36 -42.24 23.16 65.08
CA ALA A 36 -40.78 23.16 65.04
C ALA A 36 -40.19 21.72 65.01
N TYR A 37 -40.78 20.82 65.83
CA TYR A 37 -40.40 19.42 65.83
C TYR A 37 -40.67 18.75 64.47
N TRP A 38 -41.85 19.00 63.88
CA TRP A 38 -42.20 18.48 62.54
C TRP A 38 -41.30 19.08 61.41
N ALA A 39 -41.04 20.37 61.46
CA ALA A 39 -40.14 21.02 60.54
C ALA A 39 -38.71 20.50 60.69
N GLY A 40 -38.22 20.26 61.88
CA GLY A 40 -36.91 19.68 62.16
C GLY A 40 -36.79 18.23 61.69
N SER A 41 -37.87 17.44 61.93
CA SER A 41 -37.87 16.04 61.45
C SER A 41 -37.89 15.92 59.91
N GLN A 42 -38.55 16.83 59.20
CA GLN A 42 -38.54 16.89 57.73
C GLN A 42 -37.16 17.36 57.19
N ALA A 43 -36.53 18.32 57.88
CA ALA A 43 -35.19 18.79 57.55
C ALA A 43 -34.13 17.69 57.77
N ALA A 44 -34.27 16.88 58.83
CA ALA A 44 -33.38 15.73 59.07
C ALA A 44 -33.55 14.61 57.99
N ALA A 45 -34.78 14.36 57.57
CA ALA A 45 -35.06 13.38 56.51
C ALA A 45 -34.50 13.81 55.13
N LEU A 46 -34.53 15.13 54.84
CA LEU A 46 -33.93 15.68 53.60
C LEU A 46 -32.39 15.70 53.64
N ALA A 47 -31.79 15.90 54.83
CA ALA A 47 -30.33 15.86 54.97
C ALA A 47 -29.78 14.45 54.83
N THR A 48 -30.52 13.41 55.27
CA THR A 48 -30.09 11.99 55.07
C THR A 48 -30.21 11.54 53.62
N SER A 49 -31.18 12.07 52.86
CA SER A 49 -31.31 11.75 51.42
C SER A 49 -30.27 12.46 50.52
N GLN A 50 -29.61 13.52 51.02
CA GLN A 50 -28.52 14.18 50.28
C GLN A 50 -27.14 13.53 50.49
N GLN A 51 -26.95 12.67 51.48
CA GLN A 51 -25.71 11.94 51.71
C GLN A 51 -25.57 10.70 50.83
N ASP A 52 -26.66 10.18 50.23
CA ASP A 52 -26.61 9.05 49.33
C ASP A 52 -26.36 9.41 47.85
N VAL A 53 -26.22 10.69 47.50
CA VAL A 53 -26.03 11.13 46.10
C VAL A 53 -24.54 11.22 45.69
N THR A 54 -23.60 10.83 46.55
CA THR A 54 -22.20 10.74 46.21
C THR A 54 -21.76 9.27 46.08
N ALA A 55 -22.64 8.40 45.64
CA ALA A 55 -22.17 7.12 45.08
C ALA A 55 -21.43 7.43 43.81
N VAL A 56 -20.11 7.43 43.87
CA VAL A 56 -19.24 7.45 42.69
C VAL A 56 -19.71 6.32 41.78
N ILE A 57 -20.39 6.66 40.69
CA ILE A 57 -20.76 5.65 39.68
C ILE A 57 -19.46 5.11 39.14
N PRO A 58 -19.09 3.88 39.44
CA PRO A 58 -17.84 3.35 38.98
C PRO A 58 -17.88 3.22 37.43
N VAL A 59 -17.08 4.05 36.78
CA VAL A 59 -16.91 3.93 35.32
C VAL A 59 -16.06 2.71 35.06
N SER A 60 -16.57 1.81 34.24
CA SER A 60 -15.86 0.59 33.84
C SER A 60 -15.73 0.51 32.32
N ALA A 61 -14.68 -0.09 31.86
CA ALA A 61 -14.46 -0.45 30.46
C ALA A 61 -14.32 -1.98 30.35
N THR A 62 -14.52 -2.50 29.17
CA THR A 62 -14.36 -3.95 28.90
C THR A 62 -12.98 -4.27 28.37
N VAL A 63 -12.46 -5.43 28.75
CA VAL A 63 -11.31 -6.04 28.11
C VAL A 63 -11.73 -6.51 26.73
N GLU A 64 -11.00 -6.12 25.70
CA GLU A 64 -11.27 -6.46 24.32
C GLU A 64 -10.09 -7.19 23.69
N ARG A 65 -10.34 -7.94 22.63
CA ARG A 65 -9.28 -8.44 21.77
C ARG A 65 -9.11 -7.48 20.62
N ARG A 66 -7.95 -6.84 20.56
CA ARG A 66 -7.61 -5.89 19.47
C ARG A 66 -6.12 -5.84 19.20
N ALA A 67 -5.81 -5.41 18.01
CA ALA A 67 -4.43 -5.12 17.62
C ALA A 67 -4.00 -3.78 18.21
N VAL A 68 -3.03 -3.81 19.13
CA VAL A 68 -2.44 -2.62 19.75
C VAL A 68 -0.97 -2.58 19.37
N ALA A 69 -0.63 -1.73 18.39
CA ALA A 69 0.75 -1.46 18.03
C ALA A 69 0.86 -0.04 17.49
N GLN A 70 1.94 0.60 17.78
CA GLN A 70 2.27 1.89 17.17
C GLN A 70 2.71 1.62 15.73
N GLN A 71 1.80 1.87 14.79
CA GLN A 71 2.08 1.76 13.36
C GLN A 71 2.22 3.16 12.77
N VAL A 72 3.28 3.35 12.02
CA VAL A 72 3.48 4.57 11.24
C VAL A 72 2.95 4.30 9.83
N THR A 73 2.06 5.16 9.35
CA THR A 73 1.50 5.08 8.00
C THR A 73 1.96 6.27 7.19
N LEU A 74 2.51 6.00 6.01
CA LEU A 74 3.01 6.97 5.05
C LEU A 74 2.14 6.97 3.81
N ALA A 75 1.96 8.15 3.21
CA ALA A 75 1.48 8.25 1.85
C ALA A 75 2.61 7.94 0.87
N GLY A 76 2.34 7.10 -0.11
CA GLY A 76 3.29 6.71 -1.13
C GLY A 76 2.64 6.58 -2.50
N MET A 77 3.46 6.25 -3.48
CA MET A 77 3.03 5.97 -4.84
C MET A 77 3.83 4.84 -5.45
N VAL A 78 3.25 4.17 -6.42
CA VAL A 78 3.94 3.21 -7.27
C VAL A 78 4.77 3.98 -8.29
N VAL A 79 6.06 3.77 -8.29
CA VAL A 79 7.01 4.35 -9.24
C VAL A 79 7.37 3.27 -10.25
N ALA A 80 7.19 3.59 -11.52
CA ALA A 80 7.59 2.68 -12.60
C ALA A 80 9.09 2.41 -12.53
N GLY A 81 9.47 1.18 -12.79
CA GLY A 81 10.86 0.81 -13.00
C GLY A 81 11.47 1.57 -14.19
N ASN A 82 12.77 1.62 -14.23
CA ASN A 82 13.46 2.17 -15.40
C ASN A 82 13.08 1.40 -16.67
N THR A 83 12.92 2.10 -17.76
CA THR A 83 12.61 1.51 -19.05
C THR A 83 13.73 1.77 -20.04
N SER A 84 13.93 0.82 -20.96
CA SER A 84 14.81 0.97 -22.13
C SER A 84 13.97 1.00 -23.40
N PRO A 85 14.17 1.99 -24.29
CA PRO A 85 13.46 2.04 -25.54
C PRO A 85 13.96 0.96 -26.50
N VAL A 86 13.02 0.30 -27.14
CA VAL A 86 13.27 -0.59 -28.27
C VAL A 86 12.93 0.15 -29.54
N THR A 87 13.92 0.37 -30.39
CA THR A 87 13.78 1.19 -31.61
C THR A 87 13.90 0.34 -32.86
N ALA A 88 13.06 0.64 -33.84
CA ALA A 88 13.20 0.13 -35.19
C ALA A 88 13.97 1.14 -36.06
N SER A 89 14.76 0.67 -36.98
CA SER A 89 15.43 1.50 -37.99
C SER A 89 14.82 1.27 -39.36
N LEU A 90 14.81 2.30 -40.21
CA LEU A 90 14.37 2.18 -41.60
C LEU A 90 15.16 1.10 -42.31
N ALA A 91 14.45 0.14 -42.89
CA ALA A 91 15.04 -0.87 -43.76
C ALA A 91 15.11 -0.33 -45.19
N ASP A 92 16.03 -0.92 -45.98
CA ASP A 92 16.20 -0.56 -47.39
C ASP A 92 14.87 -0.75 -48.15
N GLY A 93 14.47 0.24 -48.91
CA GLY A 93 13.20 0.25 -49.66
C GLY A 93 11.96 0.61 -48.86
N THR A 94 12.11 1.12 -47.61
CA THR A 94 11.02 1.64 -46.82
C THR A 94 11.21 3.13 -46.53
N ASP A 95 10.14 3.91 -46.75
CA ASP A 95 10.14 5.38 -46.49
C ASP A 95 9.56 5.73 -45.15
N ARG A 96 8.89 4.80 -44.47
CA ARG A 96 8.19 5.00 -43.21
C ARG A 96 8.31 3.80 -42.29
N LEU A 97 8.41 4.08 -40.99
CA LEU A 97 8.29 3.04 -39.96
C LEU A 97 6.82 2.96 -39.52
N ILE A 98 6.18 1.85 -39.87
CA ILE A 98 4.78 1.59 -39.45
C ILE A 98 4.76 0.25 -38.72
N LEU A 99 4.20 0.25 -37.48
CA LEU A 99 3.99 -1.01 -36.79
C LEU A 99 2.85 -1.78 -37.47
N THR A 100 3.22 -2.84 -38.23
CA THR A 100 2.25 -3.62 -39.02
C THR A 100 1.58 -4.71 -38.21
N SER A 101 2.29 -5.34 -37.29
CA SER A 101 1.69 -6.27 -36.30
C SER A 101 2.59 -6.48 -35.10
N THR A 102 1.99 -6.97 -34.02
CA THR A 102 2.72 -7.44 -32.84
C THR A 102 1.96 -8.62 -32.22
N PRO A 103 2.66 -9.71 -31.88
CA PRO A 103 2.07 -10.81 -31.12
C PRO A 103 2.01 -10.54 -29.61
N LYS A 104 2.60 -9.41 -29.16
CA LYS A 104 2.76 -9.04 -27.75
C LYS A 104 1.83 -7.90 -27.36
N ALA A 105 1.51 -7.81 -26.06
CA ALA A 105 0.72 -6.75 -25.45
C ALA A 105 1.50 -6.07 -24.32
N VAL A 106 1.04 -4.89 -23.92
CA VAL A 106 1.59 -4.22 -22.74
C VAL A 106 1.38 -5.10 -21.50
N GLY A 107 2.43 -5.30 -20.72
CA GLY A 107 2.47 -6.18 -19.57
C GLY A 107 3.05 -7.57 -19.85
N ASP A 108 3.13 -7.99 -21.11
CA ASP A 108 3.76 -9.27 -21.49
C ASP A 108 5.27 -9.23 -21.27
N PHE A 109 5.84 -10.41 -21.04
CA PHE A 109 7.27 -10.59 -21.01
C PHE A 109 7.79 -10.87 -22.42
N VAL A 110 9.00 -10.41 -22.67
CA VAL A 110 9.74 -10.62 -23.92
C VAL A 110 11.07 -11.27 -23.58
N GLU A 111 11.32 -12.39 -24.23
CA GLU A 111 12.54 -13.18 -24.04
C GLU A 111 13.38 -13.23 -25.36
N PRO A 112 14.69 -13.42 -25.23
CA PRO A 112 15.53 -13.67 -26.43
C PRO A 112 14.98 -14.84 -27.28
N GLY A 113 14.98 -14.63 -28.57
CA GLY A 113 14.46 -15.62 -29.53
C GLY A 113 13.05 -15.34 -30.05
N GLU A 114 12.29 -14.51 -29.36
CA GLU A 114 10.90 -14.19 -29.69
C GLU A 114 10.77 -13.07 -30.72
N LEU A 115 9.62 -13.03 -31.41
CA LEU A 115 9.19 -11.92 -32.23
C LEU A 115 8.50 -10.86 -31.35
N LEU A 116 9.08 -9.67 -31.26
CA LEU A 116 8.47 -8.56 -30.57
C LEU A 116 7.38 -7.88 -31.41
N ALA A 117 7.72 -7.56 -32.65
CA ALA A 117 6.87 -6.80 -33.54
C ALA A 117 7.27 -6.99 -34.98
N VAL A 118 6.41 -6.54 -35.91
CA VAL A 118 6.72 -6.40 -37.33
C VAL A 118 6.56 -4.93 -37.68
N VAL A 119 7.63 -4.33 -38.20
CA VAL A 119 7.65 -2.93 -38.62
C VAL A 119 7.89 -2.84 -40.11
N SER A 120 6.95 -2.22 -40.83
CA SER A 120 7.02 -2.07 -42.29
C SER A 120 7.34 -3.39 -43.05
N GLY A 121 6.77 -4.51 -42.56
CA GLY A 121 6.97 -5.83 -43.11
C GLY A 121 8.25 -6.55 -42.68
N HIS A 122 9.08 -5.93 -41.83
CA HIS A 122 10.31 -6.52 -41.27
C HIS A 122 10.11 -6.97 -39.83
N PRO A 123 10.55 -8.19 -39.48
CA PRO A 123 10.45 -8.67 -38.10
C PRO A 123 11.45 -7.94 -37.20
N LEU A 124 11.04 -7.67 -35.96
CA LEU A 124 11.92 -7.28 -34.86
C LEU A 124 12.05 -8.49 -33.93
N LEU A 125 13.17 -9.19 -34.05
CA LEU A 125 13.51 -10.37 -33.27
C LEU A 125 14.30 -9.96 -32.03
N VAL A 126 13.98 -10.54 -30.91
CA VAL A 126 14.65 -10.22 -29.65
C VAL A 126 15.94 -10.98 -29.49
N MET A 127 17.01 -10.27 -29.20
CA MET A 127 18.34 -10.83 -29.02
C MET A 127 18.90 -10.46 -27.64
N PRO A 128 19.72 -11.32 -27.00
CA PRO A 128 20.41 -10.97 -25.78
C PRO A 128 21.27 -9.70 -25.94
N ALA A 129 21.32 -8.86 -24.93
CA ALA A 129 22.11 -7.62 -24.95
C ALA A 129 23.62 -7.85 -25.10
N SER A 130 24.09 -9.08 -24.85
CA SER A 130 25.48 -9.48 -25.00
C SER A 130 25.97 -9.58 -26.48
N VAL A 131 25.05 -9.45 -27.46
CA VAL A 131 25.36 -9.52 -28.88
C VAL A 131 25.30 -8.13 -29.48
N PRO A 132 26.40 -7.40 -29.60
CA PRO A 132 26.43 -6.07 -30.22
C PRO A 132 26.38 -6.20 -31.73
N LEU A 133 25.19 -6.15 -32.33
CA LEU A 133 25.02 -6.08 -33.77
C LEU A 133 25.12 -4.63 -34.23
N TYR A 134 26.17 -4.32 -34.99
CA TYR A 134 26.42 -2.98 -35.54
C TYR A 134 26.54 -2.97 -37.06
N ARG A 135 26.52 -4.15 -37.69
CA ARG A 135 26.60 -4.36 -39.14
C ARG A 135 25.80 -5.56 -39.60
N ASP A 136 25.50 -5.60 -40.86
CA ASP A 136 25.01 -6.83 -41.49
C ASP A 136 26.14 -7.88 -41.53
N ILE A 137 25.77 -9.15 -41.33
CA ILE A 137 26.72 -10.27 -41.37
C ILE A 137 26.34 -11.17 -42.55
N ILE A 138 27.27 -11.31 -43.47
CA ILE A 138 27.09 -12.12 -44.68
C ILE A 138 27.90 -13.42 -44.62
N PRO A 139 27.58 -14.42 -45.45
CA PRO A 139 28.33 -15.68 -45.50
C PRO A 139 29.84 -15.48 -45.70
N GLY A 140 30.63 -16.14 -44.84
CA GLY A 140 32.07 -16.02 -44.82
C GLY A 140 32.64 -14.94 -43.92
N ASP A 141 31.81 -14.04 -43.40
CA ASP A 141 32.25 -13.08 -42.39
C ASP A 141 32.76 -13.78 -41.13
N SER A 142 33.72 -13.17 -40.50
CA SER A 142 34.27 -13.65 -39.23
C SER A 142 34.59 -12.50 -38.28
N GLY A 143 34.46 -12.78 -36.97
CA GLY A 143 34.74 -11.80 -35.96
C GLY A 143 34.10 -12.13 -34.59
N PRO A 144 34.35 -11.27 -33.61
CA PRO A 144 33.72 -11.42 -32.29
C PRO A 144 32.21 -11.26 -32.33
N ASP A 145 31.66 -10.42 -33.21
CA ASP A 145 30.22 -10.23 -33.46
C ASP A 145 29.57 -11.54 -33.97
N VAL A 146 30.22 -12.24 -34.91
CA VAL A 146 29.77 -13.56 -35.41
C VAL A 146 29.79 -14.59 -34.28
N ARG A 147 30.84 -14.59 -33.44
CA ARG A 147 30.93 -15.51 -32.30
C ARG A 147 29.85 -15.25 -31.28
N ALA A 148 29.56 -13.98 -30.98
CA ALA A 148 28.48 -13.60 -30.07
C ALA A 148 27.10 -14.02 -30.62
N LEU A 149 26.84 -13.81 -31.91
CA LEU A 149 25.65 -14.32 -32.61
C LEU A 149 25.51 -15.84 -32.47
N GLN A 150 26.60 -16.58 -32.74
CA GLN A 150 26.59 -18.04 -32.61
C GLN A 150 26.30 -18.49 -31.17
N ALA A 151 26.86 -17.81 -30.18
CA ALA A 151 26.56 -18.07 -28.76
C ALA A 151 25.09 -17.84 -28.44
N ALA A 152 24.49 -16.74 -28.95
CA ALA A 152 23.06 -16.47 -28.79
C ALA A 152 22.20 -17.55 -29.48
N LEU A 153 22.50 -17.93 -30.70
CA LEU A 153 21.79 -19.00 -31.41
C LEU A 153 21.88 -20.34 -30.66
N ALA A 154 23.06 -20.67 -30.12
CA ALA A 154 23.22 -21.85 -29.26
C ALA A 154 22.39 -21.77 -27.97
N GLY A 155 22.32 -20.58 -27.33
CA GLY A 155 21.48 -20.33 -26.17
C GLY A 155 19.98 -20.51 -26.45
N LEU A 156 19.56 -20.28 -27.71
CA LEU A 156 18.20 -20.55 -28.18
C LEU A 156 17.95 -22.03 -28.53
N GLY A 157 18.92 -22.90 -28.25
CA GLY A 157 18.82 -24.34 -28.56
C GLY A 157 19.05 -24.70 -30.02
N LEU A 158 19.53 -23.75 -30.83
CA LEU A 158 19.83 -24.01 -32.24
C LEU A 158 21.21 -24.63 -32.39
N ALA A 159 21.32 -25.65 -33.28
CA ALA A 159 22.57 -26.34 -33.50
C ALA A 159 23.57 -25.48 -34.31
N VAL A 160 24.54 -24.90 -33.60
CA VAL A 160 25.57 -24.03 -34.17
C VAL A 160 26.89 -24.18 -33.41
N LYS A 161 28.01 -24.02 -34.14
CA LYS A 161 29.36 -23.96 -33.52
C LYS A 161 29.76 -22.51 -33.31
N THR A 162 30.33 -22.20 -32.15
CA THR A 162 30.84 -20.86 -31.79
C THR A 162 32.27 -20.66 -32.29
N ASN A 163 32.50 -20.83 -33.60
CA ASN A 163 33.82 -20.74 -34.20
C ASN A 163 34.20 -19.33 -34.67
N GLY A 164 33.24 -18.40 -34.64
CA GLY A 164 33.42 -17.00 -35.03
C GLY A 164 33.42 -16.79 -36.54
N THR A 165 33.00 -17.78 -37.35
CA THR A 165 32.86 -17.66 -38.82
C THR A 165 31.41 -17.92 -39.21
N PHE A 166 30.78 -17.05 -39.99
CA PHE A 166 29.42 -17.19 -40.46
C PHE A 166 29.33 -18.27 -41.57
N ASP A 167 29.37 -19.51 -41.12
CA ASP A 167 29.40 -20.71 -41.95
C ASP A 167 27.97 -21.19 -42.31
N GLN A 168 27.91 -22.28 -43.09
CA GLN A 168 26.63 -22.86 -43.51
C GLN A 168 25.77 -23.33 -42.33
N GLN A 169 26.39 -23.81 -41.26
CA GLN A 169 25.65 -24.22 -40.04
C GLN A 169 25.01 -23.03 -39.36
N THR A 170 25.72 -21.92 -39.24
CA THR A 170 25.19 -20.66 -38.67
C THR A 170 24.05 -20.12 -39.54
N GLN A 171 24.17 -20.16 -40.87
CA GLN A 171 23.09 -19.78 -41.79
C GLN A 171 21.85 -20.66 -41.62
N GLN A 172 22.03 -21.97 -41.42
CA GLN A 172 20.89 -22.86 -41.19
C GLN A 172 20.19 -22.59 -39.87
N ALA A 173 20.93 -22.32 -38.79
CA ALA A 173 20.37 -21.92 -37.51
C ALA A 173 19.59 -20.60 -37.64
N LEU A 174 20.14 -19.63 -38.37
CA LEU A 174 19.44 -18.36 -38.62
C LEU A 174 18.17 -18.55 -39.44
N LYS A 175 18.17 -19.38 -40.49
CA LYS A 175 16.97 -19.72 -41.27
C LYS A 175 15.89 -20.36 -40.39
N THR A 176 16.28 -21.22 -39.45
CA THR A 176 15.37 -21.86 -38.54
C THR A 176 14.74 -20.81 -37.58
N TRP A 177 15.55 -19.88 -37.07
CA TRP A 177 15.04 -18.81 -36.20
C TRP A 177 14.01 -17.92 -36.90
N TYR A 178 14.36 -17.38 -38.08
CA TYR A 178 13.42 -16.60 -38.88
C TYR A 178 12.15 -17.41 -39.26
N GLY A 179 12.32 -18.69 -39.61
CA GLY A 179 11.20 -19.57 -39.92
C GLY A 179 10.26 -19.79 -38.74
N ASN A 180 10.78 -19.91 -37.53
CA ASN A 180 9.99 -20.01 -36.31
C ASN A 180 9.18 -18.73 -36.05
N ALA A 181 9.70 -17.57 -36.43
CA ALA A 181 9.01 -16.30 -36.39
C ALA A 181 8.04 -16.05 -37.56
N GLY A 182 7.96 -16.98 -38.52
CA GLY A 182 7.09 -16.88 -39.69
C GLY A 182 7.67 -16.05 -40.85
N PHE A 183 8.97 -15.79 -40.86
CA PHE A 183 9.63 -14.98 -41.87
C PHE A 183 10.71 -15.76 -42.64
N PRO A 184 10.95 -15.46 -43.90
CA PRO A 184 12.14 -15.94 -44.60
C PRO A 184 13.37 -15.18 -44.07
N ALA A 185 14.49 -15.89 -43.91
CA ALA A 185 15.74 -15.23 -43.59
C ALA A 185 16.17 -14.31 -44.76
N PRO A 186 16.67 -13.10 -44.48
CA PRO A 186 17.14 -12.19 -45.52
C PRO A 186 18.29 -12.81 -46.30
N VAL A 187 18.40 -12.43 -47.55
CA VAL A 187 19.47 -12.86 -48.44
C VAL A 187 20.37 -11.68 -48.77
N PRO A 188 21.67 -11.90 -48.94
CA PRO A 188 22.58 -10.83 -49.37
C PRO A 188 22.11 -10.23 -50.70
N PRO A 189 22.26 -8.91 -50.91
CA PRO A 189 22.07 -8.34 -52.25
C PRO A 189 22.91 -9.11 -53.24
N ALA A 190 22.34 -9.44 -54.39
CA ALA A 190 23.07 -10.16 -55.44
C ALA A 190 24.32 -9.34 -55.80
N SER A 191 25.49 -9.86 -55.49
CA SER A 191 26.74 -9.32 -56.02
C SER A 191 26.61 -9.28 -57.53
N ALA A 192 26.96 -8.16 -58.16
CA ALA A 192 27.02 -8.09 -59.62
C ALA A 192 27.71 -9.34 -60.17
N PRO A 193 27.18 -9.94 -61.23
CA PRO A 193 27.72 -11.22 -61.75
C PRO A 193 29.18 -11.03 -62.04
N THR A 194 30.04 -11.60 -61.21
CA THR A 194 31.40 -11.89 -61.57
C THR A 194 31.24 -13.07 -62.54
N GLU A 195 31.57 -12.84 -63.81
CA GLU A 195 31.61 -13.90 -64.84
C GLU A 195 32.54 -15.02 -64.36
N SER A 196 32.00 -15.99 -63.70
CA SER A 196 32.61 -17.28 -63.43
C SER A 196 31.75 -18.30 -64.12
N THR A 197 32.20 -18.59 -65.36
CA THR A 197 31.79 -19.72 -66.16
C THR A 197 31.88 -21.02 -65.36
N ASN A 198 30.80 -21.80 -65.43
CA ASN A 198 30.71 -23.25 -65.32
C ASN A 198 30.24 -23.87 -63.98
N MET A 199 29.11 -24.42 -64.06
CA MET A 199 28.73 -25.86 -64.08
C MET A 199 27.29 -25.99 -63.66
N ALA A 200 26.54 -26.64 -64.49
CA ALA A 200 25.17 -27.06 -64.28
C ALA A 200 25.03 -27.89 -62.99
N GLY A 201 24.04 -27.64 -62.28
CA GLY A 201 23.54 -28.57 -61.25
C GLY A 201 23.21 -27.94 -59.92
N ALA A 202 21.99 -28.08 -59.55
CA ALA A 202 21.40 -27.72 -58.25
C ALA A 202 21.44 -26.20 -57.89
N LYS A 203 20.33 -25.56 -58.05
CA LYS A 203 20.11 -24.23 -57.56
C LYS A 203 20.39 -24.23 -56.06
N ALA A 204 21.60 -23.78 -55.67
CA ALA A 204 21.99 -23.69 -54.26
C ALA A 204 20.91 -22.87 -53.54
N ALA A 205 20.46 -23.35 -52.39
CA ALA A 205 19.51 -22.60 -51.57
C ALA A 205 20.12 -21.23 -51.30
N PRO A 206 19.33 -20.14 -51.43
CA PRO A 206 19.85 -18.78 -51.23
C PRO A 206 20.54 -18.66 -49.87
N ALA A 207 21.72 -18.04 -49.87
CA ALA A 207 22.51 -17.83 -48.67
C ALA A 207 21.76 -16.88 -47.72
N ALA A 208 21.68 -17.23 -46.43
CA ALA A 208 21.09 -16.36 -45.45
C ALA A 208 22.11 -15.32 -44.96
N MET A 209 21.65 -14.13 -44.62
CA MET A 209 22.42 -13.08 -43.92
C MET A 209 21.74 -12.63 -42.67
N VAL A 210 22.48 -12.03 -41.78
CA VAL A 210 21.94 -11.28 -40.63
C VAL A 210 21.79 -9.85 -41.08
N ARG A 211 20.58 -9.33 -40.98
CA ARG A 211 20.32 -7.90 -41.13
C ARG A 211 20.17 -7.33 -39.72
N TRP A 212 21.13 -6.53 -39.29
CA TRP A 212 21.17 -6.01 -37.90
C TRP A 212 19.89 -5.26 -37.51
N ARG A 213 19.20 -4.64 -38.49
CA ARG A 213 17.94 -3.91 -38.26
C ARG A 213 16.75 -4.79 -37.92
N ASP A 214 16.83 -6.09 -38.15
CA ASP A 214 15.77 -7.04 -37.78
C ASP A 214 15.88 -7.51 -36.31
N PHE A 215 16.89 -7.04 -35.60
CA PHE A 215 17.17 -7.47 -34.26
C PHE A 215 17.12 -6.29 -33.27
N VAL A 216 16.53 -6.54 -32.14
CA VAL A 216 16.48 -5.62 -31.02
C VAL A 216 17.07 -6.30 -29.78
N GLN A 217 17.79 -5.52 -29.00
CA GLN A 217 18.43 -6.02 -27.80
C GLN A 217 17.58 -5.64 -26.59
N VAL A 218 17.31 -6.64 -25.74
CA VAL A 218 16.62 -6.43 -24.45
C VAL A 218 17.66 -6.56 -23.35
N PRO A 219 17.76 -5.60 -22.43
CA PRO A 219 18.62 -5.71 -21.28
C PRO A 219 18.20 -6.89 -20.38
N GLY A 220 19.16 -7.77 -20.05
CA GLY A 220 18.89 -8.96 -19.22
C GLY A 220 18.36 -10.15 -20.04
N ASP A 221 17.85 -11.15 -19.33
CA ASP A 221 17.35 -12.40 -19.89
C ASP A 221 15.86 -12.33 -20.29
N ALA A 222 15.11 -11.39 -19.74
CA ALA A 222 13.72 -11.10 -20.08
C ALA A 222 13.37 -9.68 -19.66
N GLY A 223 12.42 -9.06 -20.35
CA GLY A 223 11.92 -7.74 -20.01
C GLY A 223 10.41 -7.67 -20.12
N ARG A 224 9.77 -6.89 -19.27
CA ARG A 224 8.31 -6.65 -19.34
C ARG A 224 8.03 -5.44 -20.22
N ILE A 225 7.09 -5.56 -21.15
CA ILE A 225 6.66 -4.45 -22.00
C ILE A 225 5.90 -3.42 -21.16
N ALA A 226 6.51 -2.26 -20.95
CA ALA A 226 5.90 -1.14 -20.23
C ALA A 226 4.97 -0.31 -21.12
N SER A 227 5.36 -0.14 -22.41
CA SER A 227 4.52 0.47 -23.43
C SER A 227 4.83 -0.11 -24.80
N LEU A 228 3.85 -0.07 -25.70
CA LEU A 228 3.95 -0.62 -27.06
C LEU A 228 3.16 0.28 -28.00
N ALA A 229 3.73 0.59 -29.15
CA ALA A 229 3.02 1.35 -30.18
C ALA A 229 1.81 0.56 -30.69
N GLY A 230 0.76 1.26 -31.06
CA GLY A 230 -0.44 0.62 -31.62
C GLY A 230 -0.21 0.09 -33.04
N THR A 231 -0.81 -1.06 -33.40
CA THR A 231 -0.79 -1.57 -34.78
C THR A 231 -1.37 -0.53 -35.73
N GLY A 232 -0.67 -0.27 -36.85
CA GLY A 232 -0.99 0.77 -37.81
C GLY A 232 -0.40 2.15 -37.48
N ALA A 233 0.21 2.32 -36.29
CA ALA A 233 0.84 3.58 -35.93
C ALA A 233 2.10 3.84 -36.78
N VAL A 234 2.22 5.08 -37.25
CA VAL A 234 3.49 5.59 -37.81
C VAL A 234 4.39 5.93 -36.63
N LEU A 235 5.56 5.32 -36.55
CA LEU A 235 6.51 5.59 -35.49
C LEU A 235 7.14 6.99 -35.70
N ALA A 236 7.49 7.62 -34.59
CA ALA A 236 8.18 8.90 -34.61
C ALA A 236 9.60 8.75 -35.19
N GLU A 237 10.32 9.87 -35.38
CA GLU A 237 11.67 9.86 -35.94
C GLU A 237 12.67 9.04 -35.13
N ASP A 238 12.45 8.90 -33.82
CA ASP A 238 13.26 8.06 -32.92
C ASP A 238 13.00 6.56 -33.10
N GLY A 239 11.96 6.18 -33.87
CA GLY A 239 11.62 4.80 -34.18
C GLY A 239 11.21 3.94 -33.00
N VAL A 240 10.80 4.51 -31.87
CA VAL A 240 10.45 3.76 -30.67
C VAL A 240 9.21 2.90 -30.92
N VAL A 241 9.37 1.59 -30.82
CA VAL A 241 8.31 0.57 -30.94
C VAL A 241 7.73 0.23 -29.59
N ALA A 242 8.57 0.05 -28.59
CA ALA A 242 8.20 -0.37 -27.25
C ALA A 242 9.16 0.22 -26.20
N GLN A 243 8.69 0.30 -24.98
CA GLN A 243 9.52 0.51 -23.79
C GLN A 243 9.54 -0.80 -22.99
N ILE A 244 10.72 -1.30 -22.69
CA ILE A 244 10.91 -2.51 -21.89
C ILE A 244 11.38 -2.12 -20.49
N SER A 245 10.71 -2.60 -19.45
CA SER A 245 11.14 -2.41 -18.08
C SER A 245 12.45 -3.17 -17.83
N VAL A 246 13.46 -2.45 -17.39
CA VAL A 246 14.79 -3.00 -17.03
C VAL A 246 14.95 -3.18 -15.53
N SER A 247 14.02 -2.65 -14.75
CA SER A 247 13.89 -2.88 -13.32
C SER A 247 12.41 -2.98 -12.96
N ASP A 248 12.13 -3.65 -11.84
CA ASP A 248 10.77 -3.78 -11.34
C ASP A 248 10.22 -2.42 -10.89
N ASP A 249 8.89 -2.30 -10.94
CA ASP A 249 8.19 -1.19 -10.32
C ASP A 249 8.43 -1.23 -8.81
N THR A 250 8.51 -0.07 -8.19
CA THR A 250 8.76 0.05 -6.76
C THR A 250 7.69 0.93 -6.11
N ILE A 251 7.57 0.82 -4.80
CA ILE A 251 6.73 1.69 -4.01
C ILE A 251 7.65 2.69 -3.33
N VAL A 252 7.37 3.98 -3.52
CA VAL A 252 8.11 5.05 -2.86
C VAL A 252 7.16 5.83 -1.97
N ALA A 253 7.49 5.93 -0.70
CA ALA A 253 6.75 6.72 0.30
C ALA A 253 7.68 7.75 0.93
N ARG A 254 7.13 8.90 1.30
CA ARG A 254 7.90 9.97 1.93
C ARG A 254 7.69 9.97 3.43
N ALA A 255 8.76 9.91 4.19
CA ALA A 255 8.78 9.90 5.66
C ALA A 255 9.53 11.14 6.18
N ASP A 256 9.10 11.70 7.29
CA ASP A 256 9.95 12.58 8.06
C ASP A 256 11.05 11.78 8.79
N VAL A 257 11.99 12.47 9.44
CA VAL A 257 13.14 11.82 10.09
C VAL A 257 12.72 10.86 11.20
N LEU A 258 11.70 11.20 11.99
CA LEU A 258 11.22 10.35 13.09
C LEU A 258 10.44 9.15 12.57
N GLN A 259 9.60 9.36 11.55
CA GLN A 259 8.86 8.29 10.91
C GLN A 259 9.78 7.28 10.22
N ALA A 260 10.87 7.75 9.59
CA ALA A 260 11.81 6.91 8.87
C ALA A 260 12.49 5.84 9.76
N GLU A 261 12.63 6.09 11.07
CA GLU A 261 13.16 5.11 12.02
C GLU A 261 12.34 3.81 12.06
N SER A 262 11.04 3.90 11.77
CA SER A 262 10.13 2.74 11.72
C SER A 262 10.23 1.95 10.40
N PHE A 263 11.02 2.40 9.43
CA PHE A 263 11.13 1.84 8.07
C PHE A 263 12.57 1.47 7.70
N ALA A 264 13.32 0.91 8.60
CA ALA A 264 14.68 0.43 8.30
C ALA A 264 14.68 -0.59 7.15
N VAL A 265 15.78 -0.66 6.37
CA VAL A 265 15.93 -1.65 5.30
C VAL A 265 15.74 -3.06 5.85
N GLY A 266 14.93 -3.86 5.15
CA GLY A 266 14.52 -5.20 5.58
C GLY A 266 13.28 -5.23 6.47
N THR A 267 12.77 -4.09 6.92
CA THR A 267 11.51 -4.04 7.69
C THR A 267 10.33 -4.46 6.81
N SER A 268 9.48 -5.32 7.36
CA SER A 268 8.21 -5.69 6.72
C SER A 268 7.24 -4.51 6.77
N VAL A 269 6.59 -4.24 5.65
CA VAL A 269 5.59 -3.18 5.52
C VAL A 269 4.33 -3.71 4.85
N THR A 270 3.20 -3.16 5.23
CA THR A 270 1.92 -3.43 4.56
C THR A 270 1.58 -2.26 3.64
N VAL A 271 1.44 -2.56 2.36
CA VAL A 271 1.04 -1.61 1.32
C VAL A 271 -0.42 -1.80 0.98
N ARG A 272 -1.19 -0.72 0.98
CA ARG A 272 -2.61 -0.74 0.62
C ARG A 272 -2.91 0.19 -0.54
N ALA A 273 -3.68 -0.34 -1.51
CA ALA A 273 -4.21 0.39 -2.66
C ALA A 273 -5.70 0.05 -2.80
N GLY A 274 -6.56 0.89 -2.28
CA GLY A 274 -8.00 0.57 -2.17
C GLY A 274 -8.24 -0.68 -1.33
N ALA A 275 -8.86 -1.71 -1.91
CA ALA A 275 -9.10 -2.99 -1.24
C ALA A 275 -7.89 -3.94 -1.25
N LEU A 276 -6.89 -3.69 -2.09
CA LEU A 276 -5.68 -4.50 -2.15
C LEU A 276 -4.79 -4.20 -0.95
N ALA A 277 -4.33 -5.25 -0.27
CA ALA A 277 -3.30 -5.18 0.77
C ALA A 277 -2.21 -6.20 0.48
N VAL A 278 -0.97 -5.74 0.42
CA VAL A 278 0.20 -6.55 0.10
C VAL A 278 1.26 -6.32 1.17
N THR A 279 1.82 -7.39 1.71
CA THR A 279 2.96 -7.32 2.60
C THR A 279 4.25 -7.44 1.79
N THR A 280 5.19 -6.53 2.03
CA THR A 280 6.48 -6.51 1.37
C THR A 280 7.57 -6.01 2.32
N THR A 281 8.76 -5.78 1.81
CA THR A 281 9.91 -5.31 2.61
C THR A 281 10.46 -4.00 2.06
N VAL A 282 10.97 -3.17 2.97
CA VAL A 282 11.73 -1.98 2.62
C VAL A 282 13.07 -2.39 2.02
N THR A 283 13.34 -1.94 0.80
CA THR A 283 14.59 -2.25 0.07
C THR A 283 15.64 -1.14 0.19
N ALA A 284 15.19 0.11 0.36
CA ALA A 284 16.09 1.24 0.52
C ALA A 284 15.44 2.35 1.35
N VAL A 285 16.28 3.09 2.08
CA VAL A 285 15.94 4.34 2.76
C VAL A 285 16.87 5.40 2.21
N GLY A 286 16.31 6.39 1.53
CA GLY A 286 17.06 7.49 0.91
C GLY A 286 17.62 8.45 1.97
N GLY A 287 18.56 9.28 1.56
CA GLY A 287 19.02 10.40 2.38
C GLY A 287 17.93 11.47 2.55
N PHE A 288 18.07 12.29 3.58
CA PHE A 288 17.16 13.42 3.77
C PHE A 288 17.27 14.38 2.58
N THR A 289 16.13 14.72 2.01
CA THR A 289 16.00 15.71 0.92
C THR A 289 15.25 16.91 1.46
N GLU A 290 15.81 18.09 1.24
CA GLU A 290 15.12 19.34 1.55
C GLU A 290 13.87 19.47 0.68
N GLY A 291 12.82 20.08 1.23
CA GLY A 291 11.60 20.32 0.48
C GLY A 291 11.83 21.38 -0.61
N ASP A 292 11.07 21.26 -1.68
CA ASP A 292 11.02 22.26 -2.76
C ASP A 292 9.57 22.67 -3.00
N SER A 293 9.19 23.82 -2.51
CA SER A 293 7.82 24.33 -2.64
C SER A 293 7.44 24.61 -4.09
N SER A 294 8.40 24.90 -4.97
CA SER A 294 8.15 25.15 -6.40
C SER A 294 7.77 23.86 -7.14
N ARG A 295 8.22 22.71 -6.65
CA ARG A 295 7.94 21.38 -7.19
C ARG A 295 6.96 20.57 -6.33
N ASN A 296 6.40 21.19 -5.29
CA ASN A 296 5.53 20.52 -4.30
C ASN A 296 6.20 19.29 -3.63
N ILE A 297 7.51 19.37 -3.41
CA ILE A 297 8.28 18.34 -2.73
C ILE A 297 8.29 18.64 -1.24
N ILE A 298 7.76 17.74 -0.44
CA ILE A 298 7.79 17.81 1.03
C ILE A 298 9.18 17.37 1.51
N PRO A 299 9.79 18.07 2.50
CA PRO A 299 11.07 17.62 3.07
C PRO A 299 10.91 16.23 3.71
N GLY A 300 11.94 15.39 3.58
CA GLY A 300 11.88 14.04 4.16
C GLY A 300 12.85 13.07 3.50
N MET A 301 12.68 11.80 3.84
CA MET A 301 13.43 10.66 3.33
C MET A 301 12.53 9.78 2.48
N ASP A 302 13.02 9.29 1.35
CA ASP A 302 12.28 8.37 0.51
C ASP A 302 12.46 6.93 1.02
N ILE A 303 11.36 6.31 1.36
CA ILE A 303 11.29 4.89 1.75
C ILE A 303 10.87 4.11 0.50
N THR A 304 11.76 3.24 0.03
CA THR A 304 11.49 2.39 -1.13
C THR A 304 11.19 0.97 -0.68
N ALA A 305 10.11 0.41 -1.19
CA ALA A 305 9.74 -0.98 -0.97
C ALA A 305 9.55 -1.70 -2.31
N SER A 306 9.86 -3.00 -2.36
CA SER A 306 9.66 -3.83 -3.55
C SER A 306 8.18 -4.16 -3.73
N ILE A 307 7.80 -4.47 -4.97
CA ILE A 307 6.51 -5.09 -5.26
C ILE A 307 6.76 -6.60 -5.41
N PRO A 308 6.10 -7.47 -4.60
CA PRO A 308 6.29 -8.91 -4.72
C PRO A 308 5.92 -9.43 -6.10
N PRO A 309 6.66 -10.40 -6.65
CA PRO A 309 6.33 -11.00 -7.94
C PRO A 309 4.90 -11.55 -7.98
N GLY A 310 4.22 -11.36 -9.11
CA GLY A 310 2.84 -11.81 -9.28
C GLY A 310 1.77 -10.92 -8.64
N THR A 311 2.15 -9.80 -8.01
CA THR A 311 1.18 -8.83 -7.50
C THR A 311 0.46 -8.15 -8.66
N THR A 312 -0.87 -8.26 -8.68
CA THR A 312 -1.74 -7.57 -9.65
C THR A 312 -2.52 -6.46 -8.98
N GLY A 313 -2.88 -5.41 -9.73
CA GLY A 313 -3.68 -4.30 -9.21
C GLY A 313 -2.89 -3.13 -8.63
N LEU A 314 -1.56 -3.14 -8.78
CA LEU A 314 -0.70 -1.98 -8.57
C LEU A 314 -0.23 -1.47 -9.93
N ALA A 315 -0.56 -0.24 -10.25
CA ALA A 315 -0.16 0.41 -11.50
C ALA A 315 0.79 1.59 -11.22
N PRO A 316 1.73 1.89 -12.12
CA PRO A 316 2.55 3.09 -12.01
C PRO A 316 1.73 4.36 -11.78
N GLN A 317 2.23 5.26 -10.95
CA GLN A 317 1.60 6.51 -10.49
C GLN A 317 0.35 6.31 -9.60
N GLN A 318 0.01 5.09 -9.23
CA GLN A 318 -1.06 4.83 -8.28
C GLN A 318 -0.66 5.23 -6.87
N SER A 319 -1.52 5.98 -6.18
CA SER A 319 -1.34 6.31 -4.76
C SER A 319 -1.60 5.09 -3.89
N VAL A 320 -0.73 4.90 -2.91
CA VAL A 320 -0.78 3.80 -1.94
C VAL A 320 -0.53 4.32 -0.53
N THR A 321 -0.89 3.56 0.46
CA THR A 321 -0.46 3.78 1.84
C THR A 321 0.51 2.68 2.25
N VAL A 322 1.61 3.07 2.92
CA VAL A 322 2.64 2.16 3.42
C VAL A 322 2.64 2.23 4.93
N THR A 323 2.33 1.12 5.58
CA THR A 323 2.26 1.03 7.05
C THR A 323 3.42 0.17 7.56
N SER A 324 4.12 0.66 8.58
CA SER A 324 5.26 -0.05 9.18
C SER A 324 4.83 -1.33 9.90
N GLY A 325 5.63 -2.38 9.76
CA GLY A 325 5.42 -3.69 10.40
C GLY A 325 4.30 -4.53 9.77
N ASN A 326 4.21 -5.76 10.22
CA ASN A 326 3.08 -6.63 9.93
C ASN A 326 1.83 -6.14 10.68
N ALA A 327 0.65 -6.49 10.21
CA ALA A 327 -0.56 -6.26 10.99
C ALA A 327 -0.34 -6.90 12.39
N PRO A 328 -0.44 -6.11 13.48
CA PRO A 328 -0.21 -6.66 14.81
C PRO A 328 -1.24 -7.75 15.11
N ALA A 329 -0.80 -8.79 15.79
CA ALA A 329 -1.69 -9.84 16.27
C ALA A 329 -2.70 -9.21 17.26
N GLU A 330 -3.95 -9.66 17.20
CA GLU A 330 -4.93 -9.29 18.21
C GLU A 330 -4.56 -9.93 19.55
N THR A 331 -4.31 -9.08 20.54
CA THR A 331 -4.02 -9.46 21.93
C THR A 331 -5.11 -8.93 22.85
N LEU A 332 -5.13 -9.40 24.09
CA LEU A 332 -5.98 -8.77 25.11
C LEU A 332 -5.54 -7.33 25.30
N ALA A 333 -6.49 -6.43 25.30
CA ALA A 333 -6.24 -5.00 25.43
C ALA A 333 -7.22 -4.37 26.42
N VAL A 334 -6.70 -3.41 27.18
CA VAL A 334 -7.47 -2.60 28.11
C VAL A 334 -7.25 -1.13 27.77
N PRO A 335 -8.23 -0.24 28.04
CA PRO A 335 -7.99 1.19 27.91
C PRO A 335 -6.80 1.61 28.78
N LEU A 336 -5.94 2.45 28.25
CA LEU A 336 -4.75 2.92 28.95
C LEU A 336 -5.07 3.57 30.30
N LEU A 337 -6.23 4.23 30.40
CA LEU A 337 -6.73 4.83 31.63
C LEU A 337 -7.07 3.81 32.72
N ALA A 338 -7.32 2.54 32.40
CA ALA A 338 -7.60 1.49 33.37
C ALA A 338 -6.32 0.97 34.04
N ILE A 339 -5.15 1.23 33.43
CA ILE A 339 -3.86 0.78 33.97
C ILE A 339 -3.43 1.71 35.09
N ARG A 340 -3.16 1.11 36.24
CA ARG A 340 -2.58 1.76 37.41
C ARG A 340 -1.19 1.20 37.65
N GLN A 341 -0.35 2.00 38.26
CA GLN A 341 1.02 1.56 38.59
C GLN A 341 1.31 1.80 40.05
N GLU A 342 1.83 0.79 40.71
CA GLU A 342 2.24 0.87 42.11
C GLU A 342 3.57 0.14 42.29
N MET A 343 4.55 0.81 42.88
CA MET A 343 5.92 0.28 43.07
C MET A 343 6.56 -0.30 41.80
N GLY A 344 6.24 0.27 40.62
CA GLY A 344 6.77 -0.21 39.34
C GLY A 344 6.01 -1.38 38.70
N VAL A 345 4.98 -1.92 39.35
CA VAL A 345 4.13 -2.98 38.81
C VAL A 345 2.83 -2.37 38.27
N ALA A 346 2.54 -2.68 36.99
CA ALA A 346 1.28 -2.29 36.36
C ALA A 346 0.17 -3.26 36.76
N TYR A 347 -1.00 -2.74 37.05
CA TYR A 347 -2.17 -3.54 37.41
C TYR A 347 -3.47 -2.91 36.93
N VAL A 348 -4.51 -3.70 36.84
CA VAL A 348 -5.90 -3.27 36.60
C VAL A 348 -6.77 -3.67 37.76
N GLN A 349 -7.85 -2.92 38.01
CA GLN A 349 -8.88 -3.30 38.96
C GLN A 349 -10.05 -3.92 38.20
N VAL A 350 -10.29 -5.20 38.43
CA VAL A 350 -11.40 -5.95 37.84
C VAL A 350 -12.63 -5.83 38.70
N ALA A 351 -13.78 -5.54 38.08
CA ALA A 351 -15.06 -5.49 38.78
C ALA A 351 -15.53 -6.92 39.10
N GLY A 352 -15.65 -7.27 40.36
CA GLY A 352 -16.18 -8.55 40.84
C GLY A 352 -17.41 -8.40 41.72
N GLU A 353 -18.16 -9.47 41.95
CA GLU A 353 -19.37 -9.50 42.80
C GLU A 353 -19.07 -9.12 44.25
N ALA A 354 -17.89 -9.45 44.76
CA ALA A 354 -17.42 -9.09 46.12
C ALA A 354 -16.71 -7.74 46.18
N GLY A 355 -16.68 -6.98 45.11
CA GLY A 355 -15.97 -5.71 44.96
C GLY A 355 -14.80 -5.78 44.00
N PRO A 356 -14.19 -4.65 43.67
CA PRO A 356 -13.05 -4.61 42.76
C PRO A 356 -11.84 -5.31 43.37
N HIS A 357 -11.17 -6.16 42.56
CA HIS A 357 -9.93 -6.82 42.93
C HIS A 357 -8.79 -6.46 41.96
N ARG A 358 -7.58 -6.47 42.48
CA ARG A 358 -6.38 -6.16 41.71
C ARG A 358 -5.89 -7.38 40.92
N VAL A 359 -5.56 -7.15 39.65
CA VAL A 359 -4.86 -8.12 38.80
C VAL A 359 -3.63 -7.42 38.21
N ASP A 360 -2.46 -7.97 38.51
CA ASP A 360 -1.19 -7.47 37.98
C ASP A 360 -1.05 -7.87 36.51
N VAL A 361 -0.61 -6.94 35.66
CA VAL A 361 -0.54 -7.12 34.22
C VAL A 361 0.83 -6.68 33.69
N THR A 362 1.30 -7.34 32.63
CA THR A 362 2.47 -6.89 31.87
C THR A 362 1.97 -6.19 30.61
N VAL A 363 2.31 -4.91 30.46
CA VAL A 363 1.98 -4.14 29.26
C VAL A 363 3.02 -4.41 28.21
N THR A 364 2.59 -4.96 27.05
CA THR A 364 3.47 -5.33 25.94
C THR A 364 3.53 -4.25 24.85
N ALA A 365 2.44 -3.50 24.67
CA ALA A 365 2.37 -2.39 23.72
C ALA A 365 1.33 -1.36 24.15
N GLN A 366 1.47 -0.13 23.67
CA GLN A 366 0.52 0.96 23.92
C GLN A 366 0.33 1.75 22.62
N ALA A 367 -0.94 1.92 22.21
CA ALA A 367 -1.29 2.73 21.04
C ALA A 367 -2.77 3.17 21.12
N ASP A 368 -3.10 4.32 20.58
CA ASP A 368 -4.47 4.82 20.40
C ASP A 368 -5.35 4.79 21.67
N GLY A 369 -4.74 5.05 22.83
CA GLY A 369 -5.46 5.04 24.11
C GLY A 369 -5.72 3.64 24.69
N TRP A 370 -5.13 2.61 24.12
CA TRP A 370 -5.19 1.21 24.56
C TRP A 370 -3.81 0.67 24.91
N ALA A 371 -3.80 -0.30 25.81
CA ALA A 371 -2.62 -1.06 26.16
C ALA A 371 -2.87 -2.54 25.92
N ALA A 372 -1.98 -3.17 25.14
CA ALA A 372 -1.91 -4.61 25.02
C ALA A 372 -1.33 -5.21 26.30
N ILE A 373 -1.94 -6.25 26.79
CA ILE A 373 -1.52 -6.96 28.00
C ILE A 373 -1.28 -8.44 27.69
N ASP A 374 -0.35 -9.04 28.40
CA ASP A 374 -0.16 -10.46 28.35
C ASP A 374 -1.42 -11.20 28.84
N ASN A 375 -1.58 -12.46 28.39
CA ASN A 375 -2.68 -13.31 28.83
C ASN A 375 -2.49 -13.63 30.33
N VAL A 376 -3.34 -13.07 31.17
CA VAL A 376 -3.29 -13.22 32.62
C VAL A 376 -4.57 -13.91 33.09
N GLU A 377 -4.45 -14.84 34.01
CA GLU A 377 -5.59 -15.54 34.61
C GLU A 377 -6.55 -14.52 35.29
N GLY A 378 -7.84 -14.59 34.93
CA GLY A 378 -8.86 -13.67 35.41
C GLY A 378 -9.12 -12.45 34.53
N LEU A 379 -8.42 -12.32 33.39
CA LEU A 379 -8.63 -11.25 32.40
C LEU A 379 -8.99 -11.86 31.04
N ASP A 380 -10.27 -12.16 30.84
CA ASP A 380 -10.80 -12.60 29.56
C ASP A 380 -11.55 -11.46 28.85
N VAL A 381 -11.81 -11.67 27.54
CA VAL A 381 -12.62 -10.74 26.75
C VAL A 381 -13.98 -10.54 27.38
N GLY A 382 -14.40 -9.29 27.54
CA GLY A 382 -15.67 -8.93 28.16
C GLY A 382 -15.61 -8.68 29.68
N VAL A 383 -14.49 -9.00 30.33
CA VAL A 383 -14.27 -8.65 31.75
C VAL A 383 -14.26 -7.12 31.91
N LYS A 384 -14.93 -6.64 32.96
CA LYS A 384 -15.00 -5.20 33.25
C LYS A 384 -13.84 -4.77 34.11
N VAL A 385 -13.08 -3.78 33.65
CA VAL A 385 -12.02 -3.10 34.40
C VAL A 385 -12.45 -1.71 34.80
N MET A 386 -12.08 -1.32 36.01
CA MET A 386 -12.47 -0.03 36.60
C MET A 386 -11.59 1.08 36.07
N LEU A 387 -12.20 2.16 35.65
CA LEU A 387 -11.49 3.41 35.34
C LEU A 387 -11.29 4.25 36.63
N PRO A 388 -10.36 5.21 36.65
CA PRO A 388 -10.09 6.04 37.82
C PRO A 388 -11.25 6.96 38.17
#